data_14d62b6939f4258d32a7bb34fb18028a
#
_entry.id   14d62b6939f4258d32a7bb34fb18028a
#
_cell.length_a   1.000
_cell.length_b   1.000
_cell.length_c   1.000
_cell.angle_alpha   90.00
_cell.angle_beta   90.00
_cell.angle_gamma   90.00
#
_symmetry.space_group_name_H-M   'P 1'
#
loop_
_entity.id
_entity.type
_entity.pdbx_description
1 polymer ?
#
loop_
_entity_poly.entity_id
_entity_poly.type
_entity_poly.pdbx_seq_one_letter_code
_entity_poly.pdbx_strand_id
1 'polypeptide(L)'
;MAKKIPSIVKEIRNNPPSPINFAFQKNISYSQMSIFRGCPHRWKLQYKDKIKRFTSSIHTVFGTAVHEAMQHYLDVAYETSFAAADRDINMEEYFQEAYIGEYQKQYKSNKSEHFSDAAEMREFFEDGVAILDWFKKKRSRYFSKKGTYLVGCELPIVIAPNKMYNNVLYMGYLDVVTYCETTDTFKIIDIKTSTKGWNDYSKKDENKQFQLLLYKQYFSEQYGIPLEKIEIEFFILKRKVLDIDDENIMSPYQAYRVQQFSPPSGKIKLGRARKAVNDFINECFNSDGGIKDKIYPKTPSKWTCNFCPYKEEKELCEAGHDFM
;
A
#
# COMPACT_ATOMS: atom_id res chain seq x y z
N MET A 1 28.29 -0.45 -20.64
CA MET A 1 27.84 0.96 -20.73
C MET A 1 26.62 1.13 -19.85
N ALA A 2 26.64 2.09 -18.92
CA ALA A 2 25.46 2.41 -18.12
C ALA A 2 24.29 2.80 -19.04
N LYS A 3 23.11 2.24 -18.83
CA LYS A 3 21.92 2.60 -19.62
C LYS A 3 21.64 4.09 -19.41
N LYS A 4 21.52 4.85 -20.50
CA LYS A 4 21.12 6.27 -20.42
C LYS A 4 19.68 6.33 -19.92
N ILE A 5 19.48 6.82 -18.69
CA ILE A 5 18.15 6.96 -18.08
C ILE A 5 17.39 8.03 -18.90
N PRO A 6 16.12 7.77 -19.30
CA PRO A 6 15.27 8.72 -20.02
C PRO A 6 15.10 10.05 -19.25
N SER A 7 14.99 11.16 -19.99
CA SER A 7 14.85 12.50 -19.39
C SER A 7 13.67 12.62 -18.45
N ILE A 8 12.52 12.06 -18.83
CA ILE A 8 11.30 12.07 -18.01
C ILE A 8 11.48 11.36 -16.66
N VAL A 9 12.23 10.25 -16.61
CA VAL A 9 12.53 9.54 -15.36
C VAL A 9 13.43 10.39 -14.47
N LYS A 10 14.45 11.05 -15.05
CA LYS A 10 15.32 11.97 -14.31
C LYS A 10 14.55 13.17 -13.78
N GLU A 11 13.65 13.72 -14.58
CA GLU A 11 12.82 14.86 -14.19
C GLU A 11 11.95 14.53 -12.96
N ILE A 12 11.28 13.39 -12.96
CA ILE A 12 10.47 12.95 -11.81
C ILE A 12 11.34 12.75 -10.56
N ARG A 13 12.49 12.07 -10.71
CA ARG A 13 13.42 11.81 -9.58
C ARG A 13 14.00 13.09 -8.97
N ASN A 14 14.27 14.09 -9.80
CA ASN A 14 14.89 15.35 -9.37
C ASN A 14 13.88 16.39 -8.87
N ASN A 15 12.59 16.15 -9.06
CA ASN A 15 11.52 17.07 -8.64
C ASN A 15 10.53 16.37 -7.67
N PRO A 16 11.00 15.94 -6.48
CA PRO A 16 10.09 15.40 -5.47
C PRO A 16 9.11 16.49 -5.02
N PRO A 17 7.90 16.13 -4.59
CA PRO A 17 6.95 17.11 -4.06
C PRO A 17 7.52 17.81 -2.82
N SER A 18 7.09 19.06 -2.62
CA SER A 18 7.47 19.82 -1.43
C SER A 18 7.01 19.12 -0.15
N PRO A 19 7.85 19.09 0.90
CA PRO A 19 7.45 18.55 2.21
C PRO A 19 6.21 19.25 2.75
N ILE A 20 5.36 18.51 3.47
CA ILE A 20 4.19 19.07 4.14
C ILE A 20 4.64 19.93 5.33
N ASN A 21 4.17 21.16 5.36
CA ASN A 21 4.34 22.04 6.53
C ASN A 21 3.22 21.80 7.54
N PHE A 22 3.44 20.88 8.48
CA PHE A 22 2.43 20.48 9.47
C PHE A 22 1.97 21.60 10.44
N ALA A 23 2.65 22.74 10.46
CA ALA A 23 2.17 23.91 11.22
C ALA A 23 0.89 24.50 10.61
N PHE A 24 0.78 24.46 9.29
CA PHE A 24 -0.33 25.07 8.54
C PHE A 24 -1.15 24.09 7.69
N GLN A 25 -0.61 22.89 7.46
CA GLN A 25 -1.20 21.91 6.57
C GLN A 25 -1.56 20.62 7.32
N LYS A 26 -2.58 19.94 6.84
CA LYS A 26 -3.00 18.62 7.31
C LYS A 26 -2.81 17.60 6.21
N ASN A 27 -2.33 16.45 6.56
CA ASN A 27 -2.25 15.34 5.62
C ASN A 27 -3.44 14.41 5.77
N ILE A 28 -3.96 13.98 4.65
CA ILE A 28 -4.89 12.87 4.54
C ILE A 28 -4.26 11.76 3.69
N SER A 29 -4.73 10.55 3.86
CA SER A 29 -4.26 9.40 3.08
C SER A 29 -5.43 8.53 2.66
N TYR A 30 -5.14 7.61 1.73
CA TYR A 30 -6.12 6.57 1.38
C TYR A 30 -6.61 5.80 2.62
N SER A 31 -5.71 5.43 3.54
CA SER A 31 -6.07 4.70 4.76
C SER A 31 -7.03 5.48 5.64
N GLN A 32 -6.81 6.79 5.83
CA GLN A 32 -7.72 7.65 6.58
C GLN A 32 -9.11 7.70 5.92
N MET A 33 -9.17 7.93 4.60
CA MET A 33 -10.43 7.94 3.85
C MET A 33 -11.14 6.59 3.94
N SER A 34 -10.42 5.49 3.81
CA SER A 34 -10.99 4.14 3.89
C SER A 34 -11.60 3.85 5.25
N ILE A 35 -10.92 4.25 6.34
CA ILE A 35 -11.45 4.13 7.71
C ILE A 35 -12.69 4.99 7.88
N PHE A 36 -12.67 6.24 7.40
CA PHE A 36 -13.84 7.14 7.47
C PHE A 36 -15.04 6.55 6.72
N ARG A 37 -14.84 6.03 5.52
CA ARG A 37 -15.90 5.39 4.72
C ARG A 37 -16.47 4.15 5.39
N GLY A 38 -15.64 3.39 6.11
CA GLY A 38 -16.06 2.23 6.90
C GLY A 38 -16.86 2.65 8.13
N CYS A 39 -16.32 3.58 8.90
CA CYS A 39 -16.97 4.11 10.10
C CYS A 39 -16.43 5.51 10.45
N PRO A 40 -17.20 6.59 10.23
CA PRO A 40 -16.79 7.96 10.57
C PRO A 40 -16.42 8.11 12.05
N HIS A 41 -17.13 7.41 12.95
CA HIS A 41 -16.82 7.44 14.38
C HIS A 41 -15.44 6.84 14.70
N ARG A 42 -15.08 5.71 14.06
CA ARG A 42 -13.73 5.12 14.19
C ARG A 42 -12.66 6.10 13.74
N TRP A 43 -12.87 6.78 12.61
CA TRP A 43 -11.96 7.80 12.12
C TRP A 43 -11.82 8.96 13.12
N LYS A 44 -12.94 9.43 13.70
CA LYS A 44 -12.91 10.46 14.75
C LYS A 44 -12.04 10.06 15.92
N LEU A 45 -12.27 8.87 16.50
CA LEU A 45 -11.49 8.38 17.64
C LEU A 45 -9.98 8.33 17.30
N GLN A 46 -9.64 7.85 16.12
CA GLN A 46 -8.25 7.63 15.72
C GLN A 46 -7.52 8.91 15.32
N TYR A 47 -8.16 9.82 14.58
CA TYR A 47 -7.50 10.96 13.94
C TYR A 47 -7.86 12.32 14.54
N LYS A 48 -9.09 12.51 15.00
CA LYS A 48 -9.51 13.73 15.71
C LYS A 48 -9.14 13.68 17.19
N ASP A 49 -9.62 12.65 17.88
CA ASP A 49 -9.42 12.49 19.31
C ASP A 49 -8.06 11.89 19.65
N LYS A 50 -7.35 11.35 18.65
CA LYS A 50 -6.00 10.76 18.75
C LYS A 50 -5.89 9.63 19.78
N ILE A 51 -6.98 8.88 19.98
CA ILE A 51 -7.01 7.73 20.85
C ILE A 51 -6.30 6.58 20.14
N LYS A 52 -5.04 6.33 20.52
CA LYS A 52 -4.22 5.27 19.92
C LYS A 52 -4.56 3.92 20.55
N ARG A 53 -4.71 2.90 19.72
CA ARG A 53 -4.80 1.49 20.12
C ARG A 53 -3.85 0.70 19.24
N PHE A 54 -3.27 -0.33 19.82
CA PHE A 54 -2.42 -1.24 19.06
C PHE A 54 -3.26 -2.02 18.05
N THR A 55 -2.82 -2.06 16.81
CA THR A 55 -3.55 -2.73 15.71
C THR A 55 -2.64 -3.54 14.80
N SER A 56 -1.33 -3.60 15.12
CA SER A 56 -0.39 -4.37 14.31
C SER A 56 -0.59 -5.88 14.54
N SER A 57 -0.12 -6.64 13.57
CA SER A 57 -0.13 -8.09 13.59
C SER A 57 1.12 -8.61 12.89
N ILE A 58 1.42 -9.89 13.03
CA ILE A 58 2.51 -10.51 12.30
C ILE A 58 2.35 -10.37 10.78
N HIS A 59 1.11 -10.32 10.28
CA HIS A 59 0.84 -10.04 8.85
C HIS A 59 1.33 -8.66 8.43
N THR A 60 1.18 -7.65 9.29
CA THR A 60 1.65 -6.28 9.00
C THR A 60 3.18 -6.23 8.99
N VAL A 61 3.82 -6.81 10.00
CA VAL A 61 5.29 -6.93 10.10
C VAL A 61 5.86 -7.63 8.87
N PHE A 62 5.29 -8.77 8.53
CA PHE A 62 5.67 -9.56 7.35
C PHE A 62 5.52 -8.75 6.05
N GLY A 63 4.37 -8.10 5.87
CA GLY A 63 4.12 -7.29 4.68
C GLY A 63 5.16 -6.20 4.51
N THR A 64 5.42 -5.42 5.56
CA THR A 64 6.42 -4.35 5.57
C THR A 64 7.80 -4.89 5.20
N ALA A 65 8.26 -5.96 5.83
CA ALA A 65 9.59 -6.52 5.58
C ALA A 65 9.76 -7.08 4.16
N VAL A 66 8.74 -7.74 3.62
CA VAL A 66 8.75 -8.23 2.22
C VAL A 66 8.81 -7.08 1.23
N HIS A 67 8.02 -6.00 1.46
CA HIS A 67 8.06 -4.80 0.62
C HIS A 67 9.47 -4.20 0.62
N GLU A 68 10.03 -3.96 1.80
CA GLU A 68 11.35 -3.35 1.98
C GLU A 68 12.45 -4.16 1.28
N ALA A 69 12.47 -5.48 1.46
CA ALA A 69 13.45 -6.35 0.80
C ALA A 69 13.33 -6.33 -0.73
N MET A 70 12.10 -6.36 -1.26
CA MET A 70 11.88 -6.31 -2.71
C MET A 70 12.26 -4.95 -3.30
N GLN A 71 11.89 -3.86 -2.64
CA GLN A 71 12.19 -2.50 -3.08
C GLN A 71 13.69 -2.26 -3.08
N HIS A 72 14.40 -2.62 -2.02
CA HIS A 72 15.86 -2.54 -1.95
C HIS A 72 16.53 -3.31 -3.09
N TYR A 73 16.10 -4.55 -3.33
CA TYR A 73 16.62 -5.33 -4.45
C TYR A 73 16.38 -4.66 -5.80
N LEU A 74 15.18 -4.09 -6.03
CA LEU A 74 14.85 -3.42 -7.29
C LEU A 74 15.66 -2.14 -7.47
N ASP A 75 15.85 -1.34 -6.42
CA ASP A 75 16.67 -0.14 -6.47
C ASP A 75 18.10 -0.48 -6.93
N VAL A 76 18.77 -1.42 -6.28
CA VAL A 76 20.12 -1.84 -6.65
C VAL A 76 20.15 -2.44 -8.07
N ALA A 77 19.16 -3.27 -8.41
CA ALA A 77 19.11 -3.92 -9.74
C ALA A 77 18.96 -2.93 -10.90
N TYR A 78 18.20 -1.86 -10.70
CA TYR A 78 18.01 -0.84 -11.73
C TYR A 78 19.13 0.22 -11.75
N GLU A 79 19.77 0.48 -10.61
CA GLU A 79 20.92 1.38 -10.53
C GLU A 79 22.19 0.75 -11.14
N THR A 80 22.39 -0.52 -10.90
CA THR A 80 23.57 -1.27 -11.36
C THR A 80 23.20 -2.28 -12.46
N SER A 81 22.82 -3.48 -12.08
CA SER A 81 22.23 -4.51 -12.94
C SER A 81 21.58 -5.59 -12.11
N PHE A 82 20.67 -6.36 -12.71
CA PHE A 82 20.07 -7.53 -12.04
C PHE A 82 21.11 -8.59 -11.66
N ALA A 83 22.18 -8.75 -12.47
CA ALA A 83 23.27 -9.65 -12.15
C ALA A 83 24.10 -9.18 -10.96
N ALA A 84 24.32 -7.87 -10.82
CA ALA A 84 24.99 -7.30 -9.66
C ALA A 84 24.12 -7.45 -8.39
N ALA A 85 22.84 -7.10 -8.48
CA ALA A 85 21.91 -7.28 -7.37
C ALA A 85 21.83 -8.76 -6.90
N ASP A 86 21.83 -9.72 -7.83
CA ASP A 86 21.84 -11.14 -7.50
C ASP A 86 23.09 -11.59 -6.74
N ARG A 87 24.25 -11.00 -7.05
CA ARG A 87 25.52 -11.32 -6.44
C ARG A 87 25.71 -10.62 -5.11
N ASP A 88 25.33 -9.33 -5.04
CA ASP A 88 25.73 -8.42 -3.96
C ASP A 88 24.69 -8.32 -2.85
N ILE A 89 23.42 -8.75 -3.12
CA ILE A 89 22.35 -8.70 -2.12
C ILE A 89 22.03 -10.11 -1.61
N ASN A 90 22.24 -10.31 -0.31
CA ASN A 90 21.64 -11.41 0.43
C ASN A 90 20.21 -11.03 0.85
N MET A 91 19.22 -11.39 0.04
CA MET A 91 17.82 -11.03 0.32
C MET A 91 17.27 -11.67 1.59
N GLU A 92 17.75 -12.85 1.98
CA GLU A 92 17.32 -13.51 3.22
C GLU A 92 17.79 -12.72 4.44
N GLU A 93 19.08 -12.35 4.48
CA GLU A 93 19.66 -11.57 5.55
C GLU A 93 18.99 -10.19 5.68
N TYR A 94 18.82 -9.49 4.55
CA TYR A 94 18.13 -8.20 4.52
C TYR A 94 16.69 -8.32 5.03
N PHE A 95 15.96 -9.35 4.57
CA PHE A 95 14.60 -9.61 5.03
C PHE A 95 14.56 -9.93 6.53
N GLN A 96 15.50 -10.72 7.04
CA GLN A 96 15.60 -11.04 8.45
C GLN A 96 15.76 -9.78 9.30
N GLU A 97 16.65 -8.88 8.90
CA GLU A 97 16.88 -7.61 9.61
C GLU A 97 15.61 -6.74 9.59
N ALA A 98 14.99 -6.56 8.43
CA ALA A 98 13.76 -5.80 8.28
C ALA A 98 12.60 -6.41 9.10
N TYR A 99 12.45 -7.74 9.07
CA TYR A 99 11.41 -8.46 9.77
C TYR A 99 11.55 -8.36 11.30
N ILE A 100 12.75 -8.58 11.82
CA ILE A 100 13.04 -8.45 13.25
C ILE A 100 12.92 -6.98 13.69
N GLY A 101 13.45 -6.05 12.89
CA GLY A 101 13.39 -4.62 13.18
C GLY A 101 11.96 -4.10 13.27
N GLU A 102 11.10 -4.46 12.31
CA GLU A 102 9.70 -4.07 12.34
C GLU A 102 8.93 -4.75 13.48
N TYR A 103 9.20 -6.04 13.77
CA TYR A 103 8.61 -6.71 14.94
C TYR A 103 8.97 -6.00 16.24
N GLN A 104 10.24 -5.66 16.45
CA GLN A 104 10.71 -4.96 17.65
C GLN A 104 10.05 -3.57 17.81
N LYS A 105 9.89 -2.84 16.71
CA LYS A 105 9.20 -1.55 16.69
C LYS A 105 7.74 -1.70 17.11
N GLN A 106 7.04 -2.70 16.58
CA GLN A 106 5.65 -2.99 16.93
C GLN A 106 5.52 -3.50 18.37
N TYR A 107 6.43 -4.36 18.83
CA TYR A 107 6.49 -4.84 20.21
C TYR A 107 6.61 -3.68 21.21
N LYS A 108 7.51 -2.72 20.96
CA LYS A 108 7.63 -1.52 21.79
C LYS A 108 6.35 -0.69 21.79
N SER A 109 5.68 -0.56 20.64
CA SER A 109 4.42 0.17 20.53
C SER A 109 3.25 -0.54 21.21
N ASN A 110 3.33 -1.86 21.40
CA ASN A 110 2.41 -2.70 22.15
C ASN A 110 2.81 -2.84 23.64
N LYS A 111 3.37 -1.80 24.24
CA LYS A 111 3.79 -1.78 25.65
C LYS A 111 4.73 -2.92 26.03
N SER A 112 5.51 -3.42 25.09
CA SER A 112 6.39 -4.58 25.24
C SER A 112 5.66 -5.90 25.52
N GLU A 113 4.46 -6.04 24.97
CA GLU A 113 3.71 -7.29 24.96
C GLU A 113 3.83 -7.97 23.59
N HIS A 114 4.05 -9.28 23.59
CA HIS A 114 4.09 -10.07 22.37
C HIS A 114 2.69 -10.17 21.75
N PHE A 115 2.62 -10.07 20.43
CA PHE A 115 1.38 -10.16 19.65
C PHE A 115 1.43 -11.31 18.61
N SER A 116 2.48 -12.12 18.68
CA SER A 116 2.69 -13.34 17.88
C SER A 116 3.61 -14.27 18.68
N ASP A 117 3.40 -15.56 18.58
CA ASP A 117 4.29 -16.55 19.20
C ASP A 117 5.49 -16.90 18.31
N ALA A 118 6.45 -17.65 18.88
CA ALA A 118 7.67 -17.99 18.17
C ALA A 118 7.45 -18.95 16.99
N ALA A 119 6.42 -19.80 17.04
CA ALA A 119 6.11 -20.74 15.97
C ALA A 119 5.52 -19.99 14.77
N GLU A 120 4.57 -19.07 15.03
CA GLU A 120 3.99 -18.20 14.02
C GLU A 120 5.05 -17.28 13.40
N MET A 121 5.92 -16.67 14.21
CA MET A 121 7.01 -15.85 13.70
C MET A 121 7.94 -16.62 12.76
N ARG A 122 8.28 -17.86 13.12
CA ARG A 122 9.12 -18.74 12.28
C ARG A 122 8.42 -19.08 10.97
N GLU A 123 7.15 -19.46 11.02
CA GLU A 123 6.35 -19.78 9.81
C GLU A 123 6.34 -18.61 8.83
N PHE A 124 6.09 -17.38 9.33
CA PHE A 124 6.08 -16.19 8.48
C PHE A 124 7.46 -15.86 7.93
N PHE A 125 8.52 -16.06 8.71
CA PHE A 125 9.89 -15.87 8.23
C PHE A 125 10.23 -16.83 7.08
N GLU A 126 9.96 -18.13 7.25
CA GLU A 126 10.19 -19.16 6.23
C GLU A 126 9.39 -18.87 4.94
N ASP A 127 8.13 -18.47 5.07
CA ASP A 127 7.30 -18.05 3.93
C ASP A 127 7.88 -16.82 3.21
N GLY A 128 8.44 -15.87 3.95
CA GLY A 128 9.10 -14.69 3.40
C GLY A 128 10.34 -15.03 2.59
N VAL A 129 11.22 -15.87 3.13
CA VAL A 129 12.40 -16.38 2.43
C VAL A 129 11.97 -17.08 1.13
N ALA A 130 10.97 -17.96 1.20
CA ALA A 130 10.46 -18.67 0.02
C ALA A 130 9.88 -17.72 -1.05
N ILE A 131 9.21 -16.63 -0.65
CA ILE A 131 8.71 -15.61 -1.58
C ILE A 131 9.86 -14.86 -2.25
N LEU A 132 10.86 -14.45 -1.50
CA LEU A 132 11.99 -13.66 -2.00
C LEU A 132 12.91 -14.49 -2.92
N ASP A 133 13.13 -15.74 -2.59
CA ASP A 133 13.83 -16.69 -3.46
C ASP A 133 13.10 -16.92 -4.78
N TRP A 134 11.79 -17.10 -4.69
CA TRP A 134 10.95 -17.21 -5.87
C TRP A 134 11.01 -15.91 -6.71
N PHE A 135 10.91 -14.75 -6.06
CA PHE A 135 10.98 -13.44 -6.71
C PHE A 135 12.32 -13.29 -7.45
N LYS A 136 13.44 -13.56 -6.81
CA LYS A 136 14.77 -13.51 -7.41
C LYS A 136 14.87 -14.38 -8.67
N LYS A 137 14.29 -15.59 -8.63
CA LYS A 137 14.28 -16.53 -9.78
C LYS A 137 13.34 -16.11 -10.92
N LYS A 138 12.22 -15.42 -10.60
CA LYS A 138 11.16 -15.12 -11.58
C LYS A 138 11.01 -13.63 -11.92
N ARG A 139 11.84 -12.73 -11.37
CA ARG A 139 11.79 -11.27 -11.57
C ARG A 139 11.81 -10.84 -13.03
N SER A 140 12.53 -11.56 -13.89
CA SER A 140 12.62 -11.26 -15.32
C SER A 140 11.26 -11.26 -16.02
N ARG A 141 10.30 -12.00 -15.51
CA ARG A 141 8.92 -12.01 -16.00
C ARG A 141 8.19 -10.68 -15.76
N TYR A 142 8.56 -9.96 -14.71
CA TYR A 142 7.80 -8.82 -14.21
C TYR A 142 8.57 -7.49 -14.32
N PHE A 143 9.86 -7.47 -14.01
CA PHE A 143 10.61 -6.24 -13.80
C PHE A 143 11.79 -6.01 -14.77
N SER A 144 12.43 -7.03 -15.31
CA SER A 144 13.64 -6.86 -16.12
C SER A 144 13.42 -6.79 -17.63
N LYS A 145 12.28 -6.27 -18.09
CA LYS A 145 12.00 -6.10 -19.52
C LYS A 145 12.92 -5.03 -20.12
N LYS A 146 13.41 -5.27 -21.36
CA LYS A 146 14.23 -4.30 -22.10
C LYS A 146 13.47 -2.98 -22.28
N GLY A 147 14.14 -1.87 -22.06
CA GLY A 147 13.53 -0.52 -22.15
C GLY A 147 12.68 -0.13 -20.93
N THR A 148 12.70 -0.95 -19.87
CA THR A 148 12.05 -0.58 -18.60
C THR A 148 13.08 0.03 -17.65
N TYR A 149 12.68 1.11 -16.99
CA TYR A 149 13.45 1.86 -16.01
C TYR A 149 12.65 1.98 -14.72
N LEU A 150 13.29 1.87 -13.58
CA LEU A 150 12.68 2.20 -12.31
C LEU A 150 12.57 3.72 -12.21
N VAL A 151 11.41 4.25 -11.91
CA VAL A 151 11.21 5.66 -11.58
C VAL A 151 11.53 5.90 -10.10
N GLY A 152 11.08 5.01 -9.23
CA GLY A 152 11.41 4.98 -7.82
C GLY A 152 10.62 3.92 -7.07
N CYS A 153 11.12 3.59 -5.87
CA CYS A 153 10.41 2.90 -4.82
C CYS A 153 9.96 3.92 -3.77
N GLU A 154 8.83 3.69 -3.09
CA GLU A 154 8.24 4.62 -2.11
C GLU A 154 8.16 6.06 -2.67
N LEU A 155 7.79 6.20 -3.95
CA LEU A 155 7.71 7.51 -4.59
C LEU A 155 6.58 8.34 -3.97
N PRO A 156 6.89 9.52 -3.37
CA PRO A 156 5.89 10.30 -2.66
C PRO A 156 4.93 11.02 -3.62
N ILE A 157 3.65 10.98 -3.26
CA ILE A 157 2.60 11.82 -3.82
C ILE A 157 2.13 12.78 -2.74
N VAL A 158 2.21 14.08 -3.00
CA VAL A 158 1.70 15.13 -2.13
C VAL A 158 0.96 16.15 -2.98
N ILE A 159 -0.36 16.21 -2.85
CA ILE A 159 -1.19 17.06 -3.69
C ILE A 159 -2.40 17.60 -2.91
N ALA A 160 -2.88 18.80 -3.26
CA ALA A 160 -4.15 19.33 -2.78
C ALA A 160 -5.29 18.80 -3.64
N PRO A 161 -6.10 17.82 -3.19
CA PRO A 161 -7.15 17.24 -4.02
C PRO A 161 -8.29 18.21 -4.33
N ASN A 162 -8.46 19.22 -3.48
CA ASN A 162 -9.54 20.18 -3.57
C ASN A 162 -9.01 21.59 -3.34
N LYS A 163 -9.14 22.44 -4.36
CA LYS A 163 -8.64 23.83 -4.32
C LYS A 163 -9.27 24.70 -3.22
N MET A 164 -10.47 24.35 -2.75
CA MET A 164 -11.12 25.06 -1.63
C MET A 164 -10.50 24.72 -0.27
N TYR A 165 -9.69 23.64 -0.21
CA TYR A 165 -9.05 23.13 1.00
C TYR A 165 -7.55 22.98 0.79
N ASN A 166 -6.89 24.07 0.37
CA ASN A 166 -5.46 24.05 0.01
C ASN A 166 -4.53 23.57 1.15
N ASN A 167 -5.00 23.67 2.39
CA ASN A 167 -4.25 23.23 3.56
C ASN A 167 -4.50 21.73 3.92
N VAL A 168 -5.34 21.04 3.14
CA VAL A 168 -5.56 19.59 3.28
C VAL A 168 -4.91 18.87 2.11
N LEU A 169 -3.77 18.22 2.36
CA LEU A 169 -2.98 17.56 1.34
C LEU A 169 -3.19 16.05 1.40
N TYR A 170 -3.44 15.44 0.26
CA TYR A 170 -3.35 14.00 0.11
C TYR A 170 -1.88 13.60 0.06
N MET A 171 -1.50 12.65 0.91
CA MET A 171 -0.16 12.06 0.93
C MET A 171 -0.26 10.55 0.76
N GLY A 172 0.57 10.01 -0.11
CA GLY A 172 0.73 8.58 -0.34
C GLY A 172 2.12 8.27 -0.83
N TYR A 173 2.48 7.02 -0.78
CA TYR A 173 3.74 6.50 -1.30
C TYR A 173 3.42 5.39 -2.30
N LEU A 174 4.05 5.45 -3.47
CA LEU A 174 3.90 4.46 -4.52
C LEU A 174 4.97 3.40 -4.34
N ASP A 175 4.58 2.16 -4.05
CA ASP A 175 5.53 1.09 -3.71
C ASP A 175 6.62 0.92 -4.77
N VAL A 176 6.22 0.82 -6.04
CA VAL A 176 7.15 0.72 -7.18
C VAL A 176 6.55 1.43 -8.38
N VAL A 177 7.31 2.34 -8.99
CA VAL A 177 6.95 2.99 -10.26
C VAL A 177 8.00 2.68 -11.31
N THR A 178 7.57 2.14 -12.45
CA THR A 178 8.43 1.88 -13.60
C THR A 178 7.97 2.68 -14.82
N TYR A 179 8.91 2.95 -15.72
CA TYR A 179 8.66 3.57 -17.02
C TYR A 179 9.16 2.65 -18.14
N CYS A 180 8.33 2.40 -19.13
CA CYS A 180 8.67 1.67 -20.33
C CYS A 180 8.89 2.64 -21.50
N GLU A 181 10.13 2.78 -21.96
CA GLU A 181 10.49 3.67 -23.06
C GLU A 181 9.87 3.24 -24.41
N THR A 182 9.70 1.91 -24.61
CA THR A 182 9.16 1.37 -25.85
C THR A 182 7.69 1.74 -26.08
N THR A 183 6.90 1.76 -25.00
CA THR A 183 5.47 2.07 -25.04
C THR A 183 5.15 3.49 -24.55
N ASP A 184 6.14 4.20 -24.06
CA ASP A 184 6.02 5.52 -23.42
C ASP A 184 4.95 5.50 -22.31
N THR A 185 5.01 4.47 -21.45
CA THR A 185 4.02 4.26 -20.37
C THR A 185 4.68 4.11 -19.01
N PHE A 186 4.03 4.65 -18.00
CA PHE A 186 4.35 4.43 -16.59
C PHE A 186 3.51 3.29 -16.05
N LYS A 187 4.08 2.50 -15.15
CA LYS A 187 3.33 1.48 -14.41
C LYS A 187 3.53 1.68 -12.91
N ILE A 188 2.43 1.94 -12.21
CA ILE A 188 2.37 2.01 -10.75
C ILE A 188 1.99 0.63 -10.25
N ILE A 189 2.87 0.04 -9.46
CA ILE A 189 2.71 -1.30 -8.89
C ILE A 189 2.59 -1.14 -7.38
N ASP A 190 1.49 -1.62 -6.83
CA ASP A 190 1.24 -1.68 -5.39
C ASP A 190 1.39 -3.13 -4.94
N ILE A 191 2.40 -3.39 -4.14
CA ILE A 191 2.72 -4.73 -3.65
C ILE A 191 1.78 -5.06 -2.48
N LYS A 192 1.18 -6.23 -2.51
CA LYS A 192 0.37 -6.75 -1.41
C LYS A 192 0.80 -8.15 -1.03
N THR A 193 0.83 -8.42 0.25
CA THR A 193 0.96 -9.79 0.76
C THR A 193 -0.41 -10.34 1.14
N SER A 194 -0.62 -11.61 0.86
CA SER A 194 -1.89 -12.29 1.17
C SER A 194 -1.63 -13.78 1.41
N THR A 195 -2.39 -14.40 2.31
CA THR A 195 -2.22 -15.84 2.56
C THR A 195 -2.47 -16.66 1.29
N LYS A 196 -3.60 -16.45 0.61
CA LYS A 196 -4.02 -17.24 -0.57
C LYS A 196 -4.28 -16.41 -1.83
N GLY A 197 -4.03 -15.08 -1.79
CA GLY A 197 -4.39 -14.14 -2.84
C GLY A 197 -5.78 -13.52 -2.63
N TRP A 198 -6.24 -12.74 -3.61
CA TRP A 198 -7.55 -12.08 -3.59
C TRP A 198 -8.57 -12.89 -4.40
N ASN A 199 -9.69 -13.17 -3.78
CA ASN A 199 -10.87 -13.71 -4.45
C ASN A 199 -11.62 -12.61 -5.23
N ASP A 200 -12.65 -12.98 -5.96
CA ASP A 200 -13.43 -12.03 -6.78
C ASP A 200 -14.14 -10.96 -5.94
N TYR A 201 -14.55 -11.31 -4.73
CA TYR A 201 -15.14 -10.34 -3.81
C TYR A 201 -14.12 -9.25 -3.41
N SER A 202 -12.91 -9.67 -3.03
CA SER A 202 -11.82 -8.73 -2.71
C SER A 202 -11.41 -7.86 -3.90
N LYS A 203 -11.42 -8.41 -5.11
CA LYS A 203 -11.12 -7.66 -6.34
C LYS A 203 -12.20 -6.65 -6.70
N LYS A 204 -13.48 -6.96 -6.39
CA LYS A 204 -14.63 -6.07 -6.64
C LYS A 204 -14.79 -4.98 -5.59
N ASP A 205 -14.11 -5.06 -4.46
CA ASP A 205 -14.16 -4.06 -3.40
C ASP A 205 -13.63 -2.71 -3.89
N GLU A 206 -14.53 -1.76 -4.09
CA GLU A 206 -14.17 -0.41 -4.57
C GLU A 206 -13.23 0.32 -3.62
N ASN A 207 -13.35 0.09 -2.30
CA ASN A 207 -12.44 0.71 -1.35
C ASN A 207 -11.00 0.29 -1.62
N LYS A 208 -10.75 -1.00 -1.85
CA LYS A 208 -9.39 -1.48 -2.20
C LYS A 208 -8.91 -0.89 -3.53
N GLN A 209 -9.79 -0.85 -4.54
CA GLN A 209 -9.43 -0.30 -5.85
C GLN A 209 -9.09 1.19 -5.78
N PHE A 210 -9.72 1.96 -4.90
CA PHE A 210 -9.50 3.40 -4.78
C PHE A 210 -8.06 3.78 -4.48
N GLN A 211 -7.30 2.95 -3.79
CA GLN A 211 -5.88 3.22 -3.55
C GLN A 211 -5.13 3.46 -4.87
N LEU A 212 -5.16 2.51 -5.78
CA LEU A 212 -4.47 2.61 -7.06
C LEU A 212 -5.11 3.64 -8.01
N LEU A 213 -6.43 3.79 -7.96
CA LEU A 213 -7.12 4.81 -8.77
C LEU A 213 -6.69 6.23 -8.36
N LEU A 214 -6.55 6.50 -7.07
CA LEU A 214 -6.05 7.76 -6.54
C LEU A 214 -4.56 7.94 -6.86
N TYR A 215 -3.76 6.90 -6.75
CA TYR A 215 -2.36 6.94 -7.14
C TYR A 215 -2.19 7.31 -8.62
N LYS A 216 -2.96 6.68 -9.51
CA LYS A 216 -2.97 7.04 -10.94
C LYS A 216 -3.34 8.50 -11.16
N GLN A 217 -4.44 8.95 -10.53
CA GLN A 217 -4.95 10.30 -10.68
C GLN A 217 -3.92 11.34 -10.19
N TYR A 218 -3.38 11.14 -8.99
CA TYR A 218 -2.50 12.12 -8.37
C TYR A 218 -1.07 12.07 -8.91
N PHE A 219 -0.59 10.93 -9.37
CA PHE A 219 0.65 10.84 -10.14
C PHE A 219 0.53 11.64 -11.45
N SER A 220 -0.59 11.49 -12.16
CA SER A 220 -0.88 12.28 -13.36
C SER A 220 -0.90 13.78 -13.07
N GLU A 221 -1.58 14.21 -12.02
CA GLU A 221 -1.69 15.63 -11.65
C GLU A 221 -0.35 16.20 -11.15
N GLN A 222 0.41 15.46 -10.35
CA GLN A 222 1.67 15.91 -9.77
C GLN A 222 2.78 16.10 -10.81
N TYR A 223 2.85 15.18 -11.77
CA TYR A 223 3.95 15.14 -12.76
C TYR A 223 3.51 15.53 -14.19
N GLY A 224 2.25 15.91 -14.39
CA GLY A 224 1.74 16.30 -15.70
C GLY A 224 1.68 15.15 -16.72
N ILE A 225 1.63 13.89 -16.25
CA ILE A 225 1.60 12.71 -17.11
C ILE A 225 0.15 12.41 -17.53
N PRO A 226 -0.14 12.25 -18.84
CA PRO A 226 -1.48 11.88 -19.29
C PRO A 226 -1.95 10.55 -18.68
N LEU A 227 -3.21 10.49 -18.25
CA LEU A 227 -3.79 9.31 -17.58
C LEU A 227 -3.69 8.02 -18.43
N GLU A 228 -3.81 8.14 -19.74
CA GLU A 228 -3.69 7.02 -20.69
C GLU A 228 -2.28 6.41 -20.75
N LYS A 229 -1.26 7.15 -20.32
CA LYS A 229 0.12 6.68 -20.20
C LYS A 229 0.45 6.05 -18.85
N ILE A 230 -0.53 5.91 -17.96
CA ILE A 230 -0.32 5.37 -16.63
C ILE A 230 -1.12 4.07 -16.47
N GLU A 231 -0.42 2.97 -16.30
CA GLU A 231 -0.97 1.67 -15.91
C GLU A 231 -0.90 1.51 -14.38
N ILE A 232 -1.83 0.75 -13.82
CA ILE A 232 -1.87 0.45 -12.39
C ILE A 232 -2.07 -1.04 -12.17
N GLU A 233 -1.40 -1.59 -11.16
CA GLU A 233 -1.45 -3.02 -10.86
C GLU A 233 -1.25 -3.29 -9.38
N PHE A 234 -2.11 -4.13 -8.80
CA PHE A 234 -1.82 -4.83 -7.56
C PHE A 234 -0.98 -6.06 -7.85
N PHE A 235 0.21 -6.12 -7.24
CA PHE A 235 1.12 -7.24 -7.31
C PHE A 235 1.00 -8.04 -6.01
N ILE A 236 0.13 -9.07 -6.03
CA ILE A 236 -0.28 -9.77 -4.82
C ILE A 236 0.58 -11.02 -4.65
N LEU A 237 1.47 -10.99 -3.66
CA LEU A 237 2.31 -12.08 -3.25
C LEU A 237 1.54 -13.03 -2.33
N LYS A 238 1.42 -14.30 -2.72
CA LYS A 238 0.74 -15.30 -1.92
C LYS A 238 1.73 -15.99 -0.99
N ARG A 239 1.46 -15.95 0.31
CA ARG A 239 2.26 -16.60 1.33
C ARG A 239 2.17 -18.14 1.23
N LYS A 240 0.96 -18.65 1.07
CA LYS A 240 0.71 -20.08 0.88
C LYS A 240 0.27 -20.32 -0.57
N VAL A 241 0.93 -21.28 -1.20
CA VAL A 241 0.60 -21.80 -2.53
C VAL A 241 0.51 -23.32 -2.44
N LEU A 242 -0.38 -23.90 -3.25
CA LEU A 242 -0.45 -25.34 -3.41
C LEU A 242 0.60 -25.79 -4.43
N ASP A 243 1.06 -27.02 -4.32
CA ASP A 243 1.83 -27.63 -5.39
C ASP A 243 0.95 -27.82 -6.61
N ILE A 244 1.52 -27.74 -7.80
CA ILE A 244 0.73 -27.87 -9.05
C ILE A 244 0.11 -29.27 -9.18
N ASP A 245 0.76 -30.25 -8.57
CA ASP A 245 0.32 -31.67 -8.56
C ASP A 245 -0.49 -32.02 -7.30
N ASP A 246 -0.84 -31.04 -6.45
CA ASP A 246 -1.67 -31.27 -5.27
C ASP A 246 -3.08 -31.67 -5.66
N GLU A 247 -3.55 -32.80 -5.10
CA GLU A 247 -4.90 -33.33 -5.37
C GLU A 247 -6.05 -32.37 -5.01
N ASN A 248 -5.80 -31.42 -4.11
CA ASN A 248 -6.76 -30.40 -3.68
C ASN A 248 -6.73 -29.14 -4.55
N ILE A 249 -5.91 -29.11 -5.60
CA ILE A 249 -5.83 -27.96 -6.49
C ILE A 249 -7.07 -27.84 -7.36
N MET A 250 -7.87 -26.81 -7.15
CA MET A 250 -9.07 -26.53 -7.96
C MET A 250 -8.77 -25.70 -9.21
N SER A 251 -7.60 -25.04 -9.24
CA SER A 251 -7.17 -24.16 -10.33
C SER A 251 -5.66 -23.99 -10.33
N PRO A 252 -4.99 -24.02 -11.48
CA PRO A 252 -3.55 -23.74 -11.59
C PRO A 252 -3.11 -22.41 -10.94
N TYR A 253 -4.04 -21.45 -10.83
CA TYR A 253 -3.76 -20.18 -10.15
C TYR A 253 -3.42 -20.34 -8.66
N GLN A 254 -3.81 -21.45 -8.02
CA GLN A 254 -3.47 -21.72 -6.62
C GLN A 254 -2.01 -22.06 -6.42
N ALA A 255 -1.32 -22.57 -7.45
CA ALA A 255 0.12 -22.82 -7.44
C ALA A 255 0.96 -21.57 -7.80
N TYR A 256 0.35 -20.50 -8.33
CA TYR A 256 1.10 -19.30 -8.71
C TYR A 256 1.36 -18.42 -7.49
N ARG A 257 2.63 -18.13 -7.23
CA ARG A 257 3.08 -17.27 -6.11
C ARG A 257 2.57 -15.83 -6.24
N VAL A 258 2.38 -15.34 -7.45
CA VAL A 258 1.90 -13.98 -7.73
C VAL A 258 0.54 -14.00 -8.39
N GLN A 259 -0.32 -13.12 -7.94
CA GLN A 259 -1.56 -12.75 -8.60
C GLN A 259 -1.48 -11.28 -8.98
N GLN A 260 -1.55 -10.99 -10.28
CA GLN A 260 -1.63 -9.63 -10.80
C GLN A 260 -3.10 -9.24 -10.97
N PHE A 261 -3.44 -8.05 -10.53
CA PHE A 261 -4.78 -7.50 -10.69
C PHE A 261 -4.72 -6.01 -11.00
N SER A 262 -5.19 -5.64 -12.18
CA SER A 262 -5.34 -4.24 -12.61
C SER A 262 -6.80 -3.83 -12.52
N PRO A 263 -7.17 -2.95 -11.57
CA PRO A 263 -8.55 -2.49 -11.48
C PRO A 263 -8.92 -1.64 -12.70
N PRO A 264 -10.18 -1.71 -13.17
CA PRO A 264 -10.66 -0.83 -14.23
C PRO A 264 -10.47 0.64 -13.83
N SER A 265 -9.77 1.42 -14.66
CA SER A 265 -9.38 2.81 -14.38
C SER A 265 -9.91 3.82 -15.40
N GLY A 266 -11.10 3.57 -15.94
CA GLY A 266 -11.79 4.52 -16.82
C GLY A 266 -12.34 5.73 -16.06
N LYS A 267 -12.75 6.78 -16.79
CA LYS A 267 -13.21 8.07 -16.26
C LYS A 267 -14.22 7.95 -15.11
N ILE A 268 -15.17 7.02 -15.21
CA ILE A 268 -16.20 6.81 -14.18
C ILE A 268 -15.58 6.34 -12.87
N LYS A 269 -14.68 5.36 -12.91
CA LYS A 269 -14.03 4.81 -11.71
C LYS A 269 -13.09 5.83 -11.07
N LEU A 270 -12.28 6.53 -11.86
CA LEU A 270 -11.44 7.62 -11.38
C LEU A 270 -12.28 8.73 -10.75
N GLY A 271 -13.39 9.12 -11.38
CA GLY A 271 -14.33 10.11 -10.85
C GLY A 271 -14.93 9.69 -9.50
N ARG A 272 -15.28 8.41 -9.31
CA ARG A 272 -15.78 7.89 -8.03
C ARG A 272 -14.71 7.94 -6.94
N ALA A 273 -13.47 7.56 -7.24
CA ALA A 273 -12.37 7.64 -6.29
C ALA A 273 -12.09 9.09 -5.87
N ARG A 274 -12.05 10.02 -6.83
CA ARG A 274 -11.88 11.45 -6.56
C ARG A 274 -13.02 12.02 -5.73
N LYS A 275 -14.27 11.66 -6.07
CA LYS A 275 -15.45 12.06 -5.28
C LYS A 275 -15.33 11.58 -3.83
N ALA A 276 -14.91 10.33 -3.60
CA ALA A 276 -14.75 9.80 -2.25
C ALA A 276 -13.76 10.60 -1.40
N VAL A 277 -12.64 11.05 -1.97
CA VAL A 277 -11.69 11.93 -1.27
C VAL A 277 -12.31 13.31 -1.00
N ASN A 278 -12.98 13.88 -1.98
CA ASN A 278 -13.64 15.18 -1.81
C ASN A 278 -14.75 15.14 -0.77
N ASP A 279 -15.59 14.09 -0.77
CA ASP A 279 -16.62 13.88 0.24
C ASP A 279 -15.97 13.77 1.64
N PHE A 280 -14.90 13.00 1.78
CA PHE A 280 -14.15 12.87 3.02
C PHE A 280 -13.61 14.22 3.51
N ILE A 281 -12.98 15.01 2.62
CA ILE A 281 -12.47 16.35 2.97
C ILE A 281 -13.62 17.26 3.37
N ASN A 282 -14.66 17.33 2.57
CA ASN A 282 -15.83 18.19 2.83
C ASN A 282 -16.52 17.83 4.14
N GLU A 283 -16.57 16.56 4.50
CA GLU A 283 -17.20 16.09 5.74
C GLU A 283 -16.33 16.35 6.97
N CYS A 284 -15.02 16.25 6.85
CA CYS A 284 -14.12 16.23 8.01
C CYS A 284 -13.40 17.55 8.27
N PHE A 285 -13.19 18.39 7.26
CA PHE A 285 -12.31 19.55 7.38
C PHE A 285 -13.04 20.88 7.09
N ASN A 286 -12.61 21.94 7.76
CA ASN A 286 -12.93 23.32 7.42
C ASN A 286 -11.99 23.82 6.32
N SER A 287 -12.30 24.97 5.71
CA SER A 287 -11.48 25.57 4.66
C SER A 287 -10.06 25.92 5.10
N ASP A 288 -9.84 26.17 6.40
CA ASP A 288 -8.52 26.40 7.01
C ASP A 288 -7.72 25.11 7.28
N GLY A 289 -8.31 23.95 7.01
CA GLY A 289 -7.71 22.63 7.28
C GLY A 289 -7.97 22.11 8.70
N GLY A 290 -8.67 22.85 9.55
CA GLY A 290 -9.12 22.37 10.86
C GLY A 290 -10.11 21.22 10.74
N ILE A 291 -10.07 20.25 11.66
CA ILE A 291 -11.07 19.18 11.71
C ILE A 291 -12.37 19.74 12.27
N LYS A 292 -13.48 19.51 11.55
CA LYS A 292 -14.81 19.97 11.96
C LYS A 292 -15.22 19.39 13.31
N ASP A 293 -15.83 20.25 14.13
CA ASP A 293 -16.46 19.80 15.37
C ASP A 293 -17.93 19.48 15.09
N LYS A 294 -18.20 18.20 14.92
CA LYS A 294 -19.52 17.64 14.61
C LYS A 294 -19.65 16.22 15.12
N ILE A 295 -20.86 15.68 15.08
CA ILE A 295 -21.13 14.28 15.31
C ILE A 295 -20.63 13.46 14.11
N TYR A 296 -19.81 12.47 14.38
CA TYR A 296 -19.36 11.47 13.42
C TYR A 296 -20.13 10.18 13.67
N PRO A 297 -21.04 9.77 12.76
CA PRO A 297 -21.95 8.66 13.03
C PRO A 297 -21.20 7.33 13.13
N LYS A 298 -21.70 6.47 13.99
CA LYS A 298 -21.33 5.05 14.05
C LYS A 298 -22.03 4.35 12.89
N THR A 299 -21.29 3.52 12.16
CA THR A 299 -21.82 2.66 11.09
C THR A 299 -21.46 1.21 11.35
N PRO A 300 -22.10 0.61 12.38
CA PRO A 300 -21.76 -0.72 12.81
C PRO A 300 -22.13 -1.75 11.76
N SER A 301 -21.23 -2.70 11.54
CA SER A 301 -21.47 -3.90 10.73
C SER A 301 -20.47 -4.97 11.14
N LYS A 302 -20.78 -6.24 10.87
CA LYS A 302 -19.84 -7.35 11.11
C LYS A 302 -18.47 -7.08 10.48
N TRP A 303 -18.42 -6.49 9.30
CA TRP A 303 -17.17 -6.22 8.60
C TRP A 303 -16.36 -5.05 9.18
N THR A 304 -17.04 -3.96 9.56
CA THR A 304 -16.36 -2.77 10.10
C THR A 304 -15.98 -2.94 11.57
N CYS A 305 -16.78 -3.67 12.35
CA CYS A 305 -16.53 -3.85 13.77
C CYS A 305 -15.57 -4.98 14.10
N ASN A 306 -15.54 -6.05 13.30
CA ASN A 306 -14.68 -7.20 13.58
C ASN A 306 -13.19 -6.85 13.76
N PHE A 307 -12.70 -5.88 12.96
CA PHE A 307 -11.31 -5.39 13.00
C PHE A 307 -11.19 -3.98 13.59
N CYS A 308 -12.19 -3.55 14.37
CA CYS A 308 -12.16 -2.25 15.02
C CYS A 308 -11.43 -2.33 16.38
N PRO A 309 -10.37 -1.53 16.58
CA PRO A 309 -9.60 -1.58 17.82
C PRO A 309 -10.36 -1.05 19.05
N TYR A 310 -11.52 -0.42 18.83
CA TYR A 310 -12.35 0.17 19.91
C TYR A 310 -13.59 -0.67 20.22
N LYS A 311 -13.77 -1.83 19.60
CA LYS A 311 -14.99 -2.65 19.71
C LYS A 311 -15.28 -3.14 21.12
N GLU A 312 -14.23 -3.35 21.92
CA GLU A 312 -14.33 -3.88 23.29
C GLU A 312 -14.49 -2.79 24.36
N GLU A 313 -14.37 -1.51 23.96
CA GLU A 313 -14.45 -0.38 24.88
C GLU A 313 -15.83 0.28 24.80
N LYS A 314 -16.75 -0.12 25.68
CA LYS A 314 -18.14 0.39 25.69
C LYS A 314 -18.21 1.92 25.79
N GLU A 315 -17.33 2.52 26.58
CA GLU A 315 -17.26 3.98 26.74
C GLU A 315 -16.94 4.71 25.42
N LEU A 316 -16.18 4.08 24.52
CA LEU A 316 -15.84 4.64 23.22
C LEU A 316 -16.83 4.23 22.14
N CYS A 317 -17.33 3.00 22.18
CA CYS A 317 -18.22 2.48 21.14
C CYS A 317 -19.12 1.34 21.64
N GLU A 318 -20.31 1.65 22.14
CA GLU A 318 -21.32 0.64 22.52
C GLU A 318 -21.75 -0.25 21.35
N ALA A 319 -21.87 0.33 20.14
CA ALA A 319 -22.34 -0.38 18.96
C ALA A 319 -21.41 -1.52 18.49
N GLY A 320 -20.16 -1.58 18.96
CA GLY A 320 -19.22 -2.66 18.64
C GLY A 320 -19.59 -3.99 19.32
N HIS A 321 -20.27 -3.92 20.47
CA HIS A 321 -20.63 -5.10 21.27
C HIS A 321 -21.69 -5.99 20.61
N ASP A 322 -22.54 -5.45 19.75
CA ASP A 322 -23.60 -6.21 19.06
C ASP A 322 -23.03 -7.17 18.00
N PHE A 323 -21.73 -7.12 17.71
CA PHE A 323 -21.03 -7.89 16.68
C PHE A 323 -19.88 -8.75 17.23
N MET A 324 -19.79 -8.90 18.54
CA MET A 324 -18.87 -9.85 19.21
C MET A 324 -19.47 -11.28 19.36
#